data_98fe6e88803d73716fb60570686f02e8
#
_entry.id   98fe6e88803d73716fb60570686f02e8
#
_cell.length_a   1.000
_cell.length_b   1.000
_cell.length_c   1.000
_cell.angle_alpha   90.00
_cell.angle_beta   90.00
_cell.angle_gamma   90.00
#
_symmetry.space_group_name_H-M   'P 1'
#
loop_
_entity.id
_entity.type
_entity.pdbx_description
1 polymer ?
#
loop_
_entity_poly.entity_id
_entity_poly.type
_entity_poly.pdbx_seq_one_letter_code
_entity_poly.pdbx_strand_id
1 'polypeptide(L)'
;MVNPRLVHLKKRGDFLRVASARRKFVTPSLILQARPHDKSEAGETAPIRVGFTVSRRVGNAVVRNRVRRRLRAAAEAILPEFAAKNSDFVIIGRPAARDKKYASLTGHLKSALVQYEKQNKNQKLIAE
;
A
#
# COMPACT_ATOMS: atom_id res chain seq x y z
N MET A 1 -15.84 4.36 16.93
CA MET A 1 -15.47 3.52 15.78
C MET A 1 -14.00 3.12 15.91
N VAL A 2 -13.74 1.85 15.93
CA VAL A 2 -12.36 1.37 15.97
C VAL A 2 -11.85 1.29 14.52
N ASN A 3 -10.84 2.09 14.19
CA ASN A 3 -10.21 1.98 12.88
C ASN A 3 -9.52 0.63 12.74
N PRO A 4 -9.58 -0.01 11.55
CA PRO A 4 -8.84 -1.23 11.32
C PRO A 4 -7.38 -1.03 11.66
N ARG A 5 -6.83 -1.93 12.44
CA ARG A 5 -5.44 -1.83 12.87
C ARG A 5 -4.51 -2.15 11.71
N LEU A 6 -3.54 -1.28 11.46
CA LEU A 6 -2.50 -1.55 10.48
C LEU A 6 -1.41 -2.39 11.12
N VAL A 7 -1.01 -3.45 10.44
CA VAL A 7 0.12 -4.29 10.83
C VAL A 7 1.23 -4.10 9.82
N HIS A 8 2.45 -3.84 10.29
CA HIS A 8 3.57 -3.60 9.40
C HIS A 8 4.21 -4.91 8.95
N LEU A 9 4.36 -5.06 7.63
CA LEU A 9 5.11 -6.18 7.07
C LEU A 9 6.60 -6.00 7.36
N LYS A 10 7.24 -7.03 7.88
CA LYS A 10 8.66 -6.99 8.25
C LYS A 10 9.49 -8.05 7.52
N LYS A 11 8.88 -9.15 7.13
CA LYS A 11 9.58 -10.29 6.53
C LYS A 11 9.68 -10.12 5.02
N ARG A 12 10.87 -10.42 4.48
CA ARG A 12 11.09 -10.39 3.03
C ARG A 12 10.09 -11.26 2.27
N GLY A 13 9.75 -12.43 2.82
CA GLY A 13 8.79 -13.33 2.20
C GLY A 13 7.41 -12.70 1.99
N ASP A 14 6.97 -11.85 2.93
CA ASP A 14 5.69 -11.15 2.79
C ASP A 14 5.73 -10.14 1.65
N PHE A 15 6.84 -9.39 1.52
CA PHE A 15 7.04 -8.45 0.41
C PHE A 15 7.04 -9.18 -0.94
N LEU A 16 7.71 -10.33 -1.01
CA LEU A 16 7.76 -11.12 -2.23
C LEU A 16 6.40 -11.66 -2.64
N ARG A 17 5.57 -12.07 -1.68
CA ARG A 17 4.20 -12.53 -1.95
C ARG A 17 3.35 -11.42 -2.55
N VAL A 18 3.44 -10.21 -1.99
CA VAL A 18 2.69 -9.06 -2.52
C VAL A 18 3.15 -8.76 -3.94
N ALA A 19 4.46 -8.74 -4.18
CA ALA A 19 5.01 -8.50 -5.51
C ALA A 19 4.57 -9.57 -6.51
N SER A 20 4.50 -10.83 -6.09
CA SER A 20 4.14 -11.95 -6.97
C SER A 20 2.67 -11.94 -7.40
N ALA A 21 1.81 -11.23 -6.67
CA ALA A 21 0.42 -11.05 -7.07
C ALA A 21 0.27 -10.18 -8.33
N ARG A 22 1.31 -9.44 -8.71
CA ARG A 22 1.39 -8.62 -9.92
C ARG A 22 0.29 -7.56 -10.04
N ARG A 23 -0.26 -7.11 -8.93
CA ARG A 23 -1.20 -6.00 -8.90
C ARG A 23 -0.44 -4.76 -8.48
N LYS A 24 -0.21 -3.87 -9.42
CA LYS A 24 0.64 -2.70 -9.24
C LYS A 24 -0.05 -1.47 -9.80
N PHE A 25 -0.08 -0.40 -9.00
CA PHE A 25 -0.71 0.87 -9.37
C PHE A 25 0.34 1.97 -9.23
N VAL A 26 0.73 2.55 -10.37
CA VAL A 26 1.84 3.52 -10.43
C VAL A 26 1.29 4.94 -10.35
N THR A 27 1.86 5.74 -9.46
CA THR A 27 1.58 7.17 -9.36
C THR A 27 2.91 7.95 -9.45
N PRO A 28 2.88 9.29 -9.57
CA PRO A 28 4.13 10.05 -9.63
C PRO A 28 5.05 9.89 -8.43
N SER A 29 4.51 9.74 -7.22
CA SER A 29 5.31 9.70 -6.00
C SER A 29 5.48 8.32 -5.40
N LEU A 30 4.61 7.37 -5.75
CA LEU A 30 4.64 6.04 -5.17
C LEU A 30 4.05 4.99 -6.09
N ILE A 31 4.40 3.75 -5.82
CA ILE A 31 3.77 2.59 -6.47
C ILE A 31 3.12 1.78 -5.36
N LEU A 32 1.83 1.48 -5.53
CA LEU A 32 1.11 0.60 -4.61
C LEU A 32 1.10 -0.80 -5.20
N GLN A 33 1.61 -1.78 -4.45
CA GLN A 33 1.42 -3.18 -4.75
C GLN A 33 0.38 -3.74 -3.79
N ALA A 34 -0.48 -4.61 -4.26
CA ALA A 34 -1.57 -5.14 -3.45
C ALA A 34 -1.75 -6.64 -3.66
N ARG A 35 -2.13 -7.34 -2.61
CA ARG A 35 -2.44 -8.76 -2.64
C ARG A 35 -3.65 -9.02 -1.75
N PRO A 36 -4.78 -9.48 -2.32
CA PRO A 36 -5.91 -9.88 -1.47
C PRO A 36 -5.54 -11.16 -0.73
N HIS A 37 -5.96 -11.28 0.53
CA HIS A 37 -5.81 -12.51 1.28
C HIS A 37 -6.80 -13.55 0.78
N ASP A 38 -6.42 -14.82 0.83
CA ASP A 38 -7.37 -15.90 0.66
C ASP A 38 -8.28 -15.97 1.89
N LYS A 39 -9.52 -16.41 1.69
CA LYS A 39 -10.49 -16.55 2.79
C LYS A 39 -9.99 -17.44 3.92
N SER A 40 -9.09 -18.37 3.61
CA SER A 40 -8.48 -19.28 4.58
C SER A 40 -7.41 -18.62 5.46
N GLU A 41 -6.80 -17.54 4.97
CA GLU A 41 -5.72 -16.85 5.69
C GLU A 41 -6.26 -15.79 6.65
N ALA A 42 -7.46 -15.29 6.38
CA ALA A 42 -7.99 -14.14 7.07
C ALA A 42 -9.35 -14.45 7.66
N GLY A 43 -9.47 -14.41 8.97
CA GLY A 43 -10.78 -14.34 9.60
C GLY A 43 -11.51 -13.07 9.15
N GLU A 44 -12.78 -12.94 9.53
CA GLU A 44 -13.59 -11.78 9.15
C GLU A 44 -13.03 -10.43 9.60
N THR A 45 -12.06 -10.45 10.51
CA THR A 45 -11.48 -9.24 11.11
C THR A 45 -9.97 -9.13 10.89
N ALA A 46 -9.46 -9.68 9.79
CA ALA A 46 -8.03 -9.63 9.51
C ALA A 46 -7.54 -8.17 9.41
N PRO A 47 -6.41 -7.85 10.04
CA PRO A 47 -5.86 -6.50 9.94
C PRO A 47 -5.35 -6.22 8.52
N ILE A 48 -5.30 -4.95 8.17
CA ILE A 48 -4.63 -4.50 6.94
C ILE A 48 -3.12 -4.59 7.21
N ARG A 49 -2.40 -5.30 6.34
CA ARG A 49 -0.94 -5.40 6.47
C ARG A 49 -0.27 -4.53 5.41
N VAL A 50 0.72 -3.74 5.81
CA VAL A 50 1.38 -2.81 4.92
C VAL A 50 2.89 -2.80 5.14
N GLY A 51 3.65 -2.81 4.04
CA GLY A 51 5.09 -2.68 4.05
C GLY A 51 5.52 -1.47 3.22
N PHE A 52 6.71 -0.97 3.51
CA PHE A 52 7.26 0.20 2.83
C PHE A 52 8.63 -0.11 2.26
N THR A 53 8.86 0.28 1.02
CA THR A 53 10.15 0.13 0.35
C THR A 53 10.58 1.48 -0.21
N VAL A 54 11.77 1.93 0.16
CA VAL A 54 12.36 3.17 -0.37
C VAL A 54 13.79 2.84 -0.79
N SER A 55 14.03 2.81 -2.10
CA SER A 55 15.33 2.41 -2.65
C SER A 55 16.36 3.54 -2.57
N ARG A 56 17.61 3.19 -2.81
CA ARG A 56 18.73 4.15 -2.84
C ARG A 56 18.58 5.21 -3.93
N ARG A 57 17.78 4.97 -4.95
CA ARG A 57 17.48 5.94 -6.01
C ARG A 57 16.77 7.18 -5.49
N VAL A 58 16.03 7.05 -4.38
CA VAL A 58 15.32 8.18 -3.78
C VAL A 58 16.29 9.16 -3.13
N GLY A 59 17.37 8.65 -2.53
CA GLY A 59 18.37 9.49 -1.88
C GLY A 59 19.19 8.72 -0.86
N ASN A 60 19.94 9.46 -0.04
CA ASN A 60 20.74 8.88 1.04
C ASN A 60 19.85 8.37 2.17
N ALA A 61 20.47 7.79 3.21
CA ALA A 61 19.72 7.18 4.32
C ALA A 61 18.80 8.16 5.02
N VAL A 62 19.22 9.41 5.23
CA VAL A 62 18.40 10.44 5.88
C VAL A 62 17.17 10.75 5.04
N VAL A 63 17.35 10.95 3.74
CA VAL A 63 16.25 11.22 2.80
C VAL A 63 15.31 10.05 2.73
N ARG A 64 15.82 8.81 2.63
CA ARG A 64 14.99 7.60 2.57
C ARG A 64 14.16 7.41 3.83
N ASN A 65 14.74 7.66 5.01
CA ASN A 65 14.01 7.54 6.27
C ASN A 65 12.89 8.59 6.36
N ARG A 66 13.16 9.80 5.88
CA ARG A 66 12.15 10.87 5.83
C ARG A 66 10.99 10.48 4.91
N VAL A 67 11.28 9.98 3.72
CA VAL A 67 10.26 9.54 2.76
C VAL A 67 9.45 8.39 3.36
N ARG A 68 10.12 7.40 3.96
CA ARG A 68 9.44 6.26 4.58
C ARG A 68 8.49 6.71 5.69
N ARG A 69 8.93 7.63 6.54
CA ARG A 69 8.11 8.19 7.63
C ARG A 69 6.87 8.89 7.09
N ARG A 70 7.04 9.67 6.02
CA ARG A 70 5.92 10.39 5.39
C ARG A 70 4.94 9.44 4.72
N LEU A 71 5.43 8.40 4.04
CA LEU A 71 4.57 7.37 3.45
C LEU A 71 3.82 6.58 4.52
N ARG A 72 4.47 6.30 5.64
CA ARG A 72 3.82 5.63 6.77
C ARG A 72 2.68 6.48 7.33
N ALA A 73 2.91 7.77 7.52
CA ALA A 73 1.88 8.68 7.99
C ALA A 73 0.69 8.74 7.01
N ALA A 74 0.97 8.80 5.71
CA ALA A 74 -0.08 8.77 4.68
C ALA A 74 -0.87 7.45 4.73
N ALA A 75 -0.19 6.33 4.88
CA ALA A 75 -0.84 5.02 4.96
C ALA A 75 -1.75 4.93 6.19
N GLU A 76 -1.29 5.38 7.34
CA GLU A 76 -2.07 5.37 8.57
C GLU A 76 -3.34 6.23 8.46
N ALA A 77 -3.25 7.34 7.73
CA ALA A 77 -4.38 8.23 7.52
C ALA A 77 -5.39 7.68 6.49
N ILE A 78 -4.93 7.00 5.46
CA ILE A 78 -5.75 6.66 4.29
C ILE A 78 -6.20 5.21 4.25
N LEU A 79 -5.33 4.24 4.55
CA LEU A 79 -5.65 2.83 4.42
C LEU A 79 -6.88 2.39 5.22
N PRO A 80 -7.07 2.83 6.47
CA PRO A 80 -8.25 2.41 7.23
C PRO A 80 -9.58 2.80 6.61
N GLU A 81 -9.61 3.88 5.84
CA GLU A 81 -10.83 4.39 5.23
C GLU A 81 -11.14 3.75 3.87
N PHE A 82 -10.10 3.44 3.10
CA PHE A 82 -10.25 3.05 1.69
C PHE A 82 -9.90 1.60 1.40
N ALA A 83 -9.07 1.00 2.24
CA ALA A 83 -8.55 -0.30 1.90
C ALA A 83 -9.61 -1.39 2.02
N ALA A 84 -9.64 -2.26 1.04
CA ALA A 84 -10.36 -3.51 1.16
C ALA A 84 -9.77 -4.28 2.35
N LYS A 85 -10.62 -4.66 3.28
CA LYS A 85 -10.21 -5.51 4.39
C LYS A 85 -9.64 -6.81 3.81
N ASN A 86 -8.69 -7.43 4.53
CA ASN A 86 -8.08 -8.69 4.11
C ASN A 86 -7.15 -8.51 2.89
N SER A 87 -6.38 -7.44 2.87
CA SER A 87 -5.37 -7.23 1.83
C SER A 87 -4.02 -6.89 2.44
N ASP A 88 -2.96 -7.29 1.73
CA ASP A 88 -1.60 -6.87 2.02
C ASP A 88 -1.20 -5.82 0.99
N PHE A 89 -0.53 -4.78 1.45
CA PHE A 89 -0.04 -3.71 0.58
C PHE A 89 1.45 -3.49 0.77
N VAL A 90 2.14 -3.16 -0.30
CA VAL A 90 3.50 -2.62 -0.24
C VAL A 90 3.49 -1.28 -0.95
N ILE A 91 3.96 -0.25 -0.26
CA ILE A 91 4.07 1.10 -0.81
C ILE A 91 5.53 1.35 -1.12
N ILE A 92 5.82 1.56 -2.41
CA ILE A 92 7.17 1.81 -2.89
C ILE A 92 7.32 3.30 -3.14
N GLY A 93 8.23 3.96 -2.41
CA GLY A 93 8.51 5.38 -2.62
C GLY A 93 9.32 5.58 -3.89
N ARG A 94 8.87 6.49 -4.74
CA ARG A 94 9.60 6.88 -5.96
C ARG A 94 10.44 8.13 -5.69
N PRO A 95 11.46 8.42 -6.52
CA PRO A 95 12.29 9.61 -6.31
C PRO A 95 11.51 10.91 -6.19
N ALA A 96 10.41 11.06 -6.92
CA ALA A 96 9.56 12.26 -6.83
C ALA A 96 8.92 12.46 -5.46
N ALA A 97 8.79 11.41 -4.64
CA ALA A 97 8.23 11.53 -3.29
C ALA A 97 9.07 12.43 -2.40
N ARG A 98 10.36 12.54 -2.69
CA ARG A 98 11.29 13.37 -1.92
C ARG A 98 10.85 14.83 -1.83
N ASP A 99 10.33 15.37 -2.92
CA ASP A 99 10.00 16.80 -3.05
C ASP A 99 8.49 17.07 -3.08
N LYS A 100 7.65 16.05 -2.95
CA LYS A 100 6.21 16.24 -2.96
C LYS A 100 5.67 16.64 -1.59
N LYS A 101 4.63 17.46 -1.60
CA LYS A 101 3.89 17.80 -0.39
C LYS A 101 3.13 16.59 0.13
N TYR A 102 2.89 16.56 1.44
CA TYR A 102 2.14 15.48 2.08
C TYR A 102 0.77 15.27 1.43
N ALA A 103 0.07 16.35 1.10
CA ALA A 103 -1.24 16.26 0.42
C ALA A 103 -1.16 15.54 -0.92
N SER A 104 -0.04 15.69 -1.64
CA SER A 104 0.17 14.95 -2.90
C SER A 104 0.36 13.46 -2.63
N LEU A 105 1.11 13.09 -1.60
CA LEU A 105 1.33 11.69 -1.24
C LEU A 105 0.01 11.01 -0.88
N THR A 106 -0.82 11.65 -0.05
CA THR A 106 -2.12 11.11 0.32
C THR A 106 -3.05 11.00 -0.88
N GLY A 107 -3.05 12.00 -1.75
CA GLY A 107 -3.86 11.98 -2.98
C GLY A 107 -3.46 10.86 -3.93
N HIS A 108 -2.15 10.65 -4.11
CA HIS A 108 -1.65 9.57 -4.95
C HIS A 108 -2.01 8.20 -4.36
N LEU A 109 -1.90 8.05 -3.04
CA LEU A 109 -2.27 6.80 -2.38
C LEU A 109 -3.77 6.51 -2.54
N LYS A 110 -4.63 7.51 -2.34
CA LYS A 110 -6.08 7.36 -2.57
C LYS A 110 -6.38 6.93 -4.00
N SER A 111 -5.73 7.57 -4.98
CA SER A 111 -5.91 7.24 -6.38
C SER A 111 -5.56 5.78 -6.67
N ALA A 112 -4.45 5.31 -6.14
CA ALA A 112 -4.01 3.93 -6.31
C ALA A 112 -5.00 2.94 -5.66
N LEU A 113 -5.49 3.26 -4.46
CA LEU A 113 -6.46 2.42 -3.76
C LEU A 113 -7.80 2.34 -4.49
N VAL A 114 -8.26 3.45 -5.05
CA VAL A 114 -9.49 3.47 -5.86
C VAL A 114 -9.33 2.56 -7.08
N GLN A 115 -8.18 2.59 -7.73
CA GLN A 115 -7.90 1.71 -8.86
C GLN A 115 -7.89 0.23 -8.44
N TYR A 116 -7.31 -0.06 -7.29
CA TYR A 116 -7.30 -1.42 -6.75
C TYR A 116 -8.71 -1.93 -6.45
N GLU A 117 -9.54 -1.11 -5.83
CA GLU A 117 -10.93 -1.48 -5.53
C GLU A 117 -11.74 -1.71 -6.81
N LYS A 118 -11.57 -0.87 -7.83
CA LYS A 118 -12.22 -1.05 -9.12
C LYS A 118 -11.78 -2.35 -9.80
N GLN A 119 -10.50 -2.68 -9.73
CA GLN A 119 -9.97 -3.91 -10.29
C GLN A 119 -10.60 -5.13 -9.60
N ASN A 120 -10.74 -5.09 -8.26
CA ASN A 120 -11.36 -6.17 -7.50
C ASN A 120 -12.83 -6.36 -7.89
N LYS A 121 -13.59 -5.27 -8.06
CA LYS A 121 -14.98 -5.35 -8.50
C LYS A 121 -15.10 -5.96 -9.89
N ASN A 122 -14.24 -5.56 -10.82
CA ASN A 122 -14.23 -6.10 -12.17
C ASN A 122 -13.90 -7.58 -12.18
N GLN A 123 -12.96 -8.02 -11.36
CA GLN A 123 -12.61 -9.43 -11.27
C GLN A 123 -13.76 -10.28 -10.69
N LYS A 124 -14.50 -9.75 -9.72
CA LYS A 124 -15.70 -10.41 -9.20
C LYS A 124 -16.76 -10.58 -10.28
N LEU A 125 -16.99 -9.55 -11.07
CA LEU A 125 -17.98 -9.59 -12.15
C LEU A 125 -17.60 -10.63 -13.23
N ILE A 126 -16.32 -10.76 -13.53
CA ILE A 126 -15.83 -11.73 -14.52
C ILE A 126 -15.91 -13.16 -13.98
N ALA A 127 -15.69 -13.34 -12.68
CA ALA A 127 -15.70 -14.66 -12.04
C ALA A 127 -17.12 -15.23 -11.84
N GLU A 128 -18.12 -14.36 -11.85
CA GLU A 128 -19.53 -14.77 -11.78
C GLU A 128 -20.08 -15.06 -13.18
#